data_88b5fdad9c050af1d9b0846b6fcaa989
#
_entry.id   88b5fdad9c050af1d9b0846b6fcaa989
#
_cell.length_a   1.000
_cell.length_b   1.000
_cell.length_c   1.000
_cell.angle_alpha   90.00
_cell.angle_beta   90.00
_cell.angle_gamma   90.00
#
_symmetry.space_group_name_H-M   'P 1'
#
loop_
_entity.id
_entity.type
_entity.pdbx_description
1 polymer ?
#
loop_
_entity_poly.entity_id
_entity_poly.type
_entity_poly.pdbx_seq_one_letter_code
_entity_poly.pdbx_strand_id
1 'polypeptide(L)' 'MEMFERFNTLVGEVIGCNSHGCYVRDDETDKVVFYYGCGQRGDRVQLTVKKVNLETEQVTCVLDAVLSYAA' A
#
# COMPACT_ATOMS: atom_id res chain seq x y z
N MET A 1 11.83 15.74 -4.81
CA MET A 1 12.27 14.45 -4.23
C MET A 1 11.10 13.49 -4.13
N GLU A 2 11.29 12.28 -4.55
CA GLU A 2 10.25 11.27 -4.51
C GLU A 2 10.12 10.71 -3.10
N MET A 3 8.89 10.55 -2.65
CA MET A 3 8.62 9.92 -1.36
C MET A 3 8.73 8.41 -1.41
N PHE A 4 8.40 7.84 -2.58
CA PHE A 4 8.43 6.40 -2.78
C PHE A 4 9.38 6.06 -3.90
N GLU A 5 10.21 5.05 -3.69
CA GLU A 5 11.12 4.53 -4.70
C GLU A 5 10.80 3.07 -4.93
N ARG A 6 11.07 2.60 -6.15
CA ARG A 6 10.89 1.18 -6.48
C ARG A 6 11.69 0.31 -5.52
N PHE A 7 11.06 -0.79 -5.10
CA PHE A 7 11.63 -1.80 -4.21
C PHE A 7 11.81 -1.36 -2.75
N ASN A 8 11.44 -0.13 -2.40
CA ASN A 8 11.38 0.25 -1.00
C ASN A 8 10.17 -0.42 -0.34
N THR A 9 10.33 -0.75 0.92
CA THR A 9 9.23 -1.31 1.71
C THR A 9 8.54 -0.23 2.52
N LEU A 10 7.27 -0.45 2.79
CA LEU A 10 6.50 0.42 3.67
C LEU A 10 5.51 -0.40 4.48
N VAL A 11 5.04 0.18 5.54
CA VAL A 11 4.01 -0.41 6.40
C VAL A 11 2.85 0.58 6.49
N GLY A 12 1.64 0.06 6.39
CA GLY A 12 0.47 0.90 6.48
C GLY A 12 -0.78 0.14 6.84
N GLU A 13 -1.88 0.87 6.89
CA GLU A 13 -3.19 0.33 7.21
C GLU A 13 -4.07 0.33 5.98
N VAL A 14 -4.76 -0.78 5.74
CA VAL A 14 -5.74 -0.88 4.66
C VAL A 14 -6.93 0.01 5.00
N ILE A 15 -7.23 0.96 4.12
CA ILE A 15 -8.32 1.90 4.33
C ILE A 15 -9.53 1.63 3.44
N GLY A 16 -9.40 0.74 2.48
CA GLY A 16 -10.50 0.33 1.62
C GLY A 16 -10.02 -0.64 0.57
N CYS A 17 -10.95 -1.42 0.03
CA CYS A 17 -10.66 -2.41 -0.99
C CYS A 17 -11.73 -2.39 -2.06
N ASN A 18 -11.35 -2.86 -3.27
CA ASN A 18 -12.30 -3.06 -4.37
C ASN A 18 -12.03 -4.44 -4.98
N SER A 19 -12.62 -4.71 -6.14
CA SER A 19 -12.47 -6.01 -6.80
C SER A 19 -11.05 -6.28 -7.31
N HIS A 20 -10.22 -5.25 -7.42
CA HIS A 20 -8.86 -5.38 -7.96
C HIS A 20 -7.80 -5.46 -6.87
N GLY A 21 -8.01 -4.79 -5.76
CA GLY A 21 -7.02 -4.74 -4.70
C GLY A 21 -7.43 -3.80 -3.58
N CYS A 22 -6.44 -3.34 -2.83
CA CYS A 22 -6.68 -2.54 -1.65
C CYS A 22 -5.86 -1.26 -1.64
N TYR A 23 -6.42 -0.23 -1.02
CA TYR A 23 -5.73 1.03 -0.77
C TYR A 23 -5.17 1.01 0.65
N VAL A 24 -3.94 1.45 0.78
CA VAL A 24 -3.20 1.43 2.05
C VAL A 24 -2.66 2.82 2.32
N ARG A 25 -2.87 3.32 3.52
CA ARG A 25 -2.27 4.57 3.96
C ARG A 25 -0.94 4.28 4.62
N ASP A 26 0.13 4.85 4.06
CA ASP A 26 1.48 4.70 4.61
C ASP A 26 1.59 5.40 5.97
N ASP A 27 2.16 4.71 6.96
CA ASP A 27 2.28 5.23 8.31
C ASP A 27 3.20 6.44 8.41
N GLU A 28 4.25 6.50 7.59
CA GLU A 28 5.23 7.58 7.67
C GLU A 28 4.80 8.85 6.97
N THR A 29 4.23 8.72 5.77
CA THR A 29 3.95 9.88 4.92
C THR A 29 2.47 10.24 4.88
N ASP A 30 1.61 9.36 5.38
CA ASP A 30 0.16 9.49 5.32
C ASP A 30 -0.39 9.49 3.88
N LYS A 31 0.44 9.06 2.93
CA LYS A 31 0.06 8.95 1.52
C LYS A 31 -0.63 7.61 1.28
N VAL A 32 -1.48 7.57 0.27
CA VAL A 32 -2.22 6.36 -0.08
C VAL A 32 -1.55 5.67 -1.24
N VAL A 33 -1.34 4.36 -1.09
CA VAL A 33 -0.77 3.50 -2.12
C VAL A 33 -1.76 2.37 -2.40
N PHE A 34 -1.53 1.62 -3.47
CA PHE A 34 -2.42 0.54 -3.89
C PHE A 34 -1.63 -0.75 -4.07
N TYR A 35 -2.22 -1.88 -3.66
CA TYR A 35 -1.68 -3.19 -4.02
C TYR A 35 -2.79 -4.06 -4.59
N TYR A 36 -2.42 -4.93 -5.53
CA TYR A 36 -3.35 -5.91 -6.11
C TYR A 36 -3.40 -7.12 -5.19
N GLY A 37 -4.58 -7.48 -4.74
CA GLY A 37 -4.75 -8.61 -3.87
C GLY A 37 -5.94 -8.43 -2.95
N CYS A 38 -6.13 -9.41 -2.07
CA CYS A 38 -7.23 -9.41 -1.11
C CYS A 38 -6.80 -8.80 0.21
N GLY A 39 -7.75 -8.23 0.92
CA GLY A 39 -7.51 -7.68 2.23
C GLY A 39 -8.80 -7.15 2.83
N GLN A 40 -8.71 -6.68 4.05
CA GLN A 40 -9.84 -6.08 4.75
C GLN A 40 -9.42 -4.73 5.32
N ARG A 41 -10.36 -3.82 5.33
CA ARG A 41 -10.15 -2.52 5.95
C ARG A 41 -9.75 -2.71 7.41
N GLY A 42 -8.65 -2.06 7.79
CA GLY A 42 -8.09 -2.18 9.14
C GLY A 42 -6.92 -3.13 9.26
N ASP A 43 -6.66 -3.95 8.23
CA ASP A 43 -5.47 -4.80 8.23
C ASP A 43 -4.21 -3.93 8.20
N ARG A 44 -3.18 -4.38 8.92
CA ARG A 44 -1.86 -3.77 8.86
C ARG A 44 -1.00 -4.63 7.95
N VAL A 45 -0.38 -4.00 6.96
CA VAL A 45 0.33 -4.73 5.91
C VAL A 45 1.71 -4.13 5.67
N GLN A 46 2.61 -4.99 5.20
CA GLN A 46 3.92 -4.58 4.70
C GLN A 46 3.93 -4.75 3.20
N LEU A 47 4.35 -3.73 2.50
CA LEU A 47 4.33 -3.69 1.04
C LEU A 47 5.69 -3.33 0.50
N THR A 48 5.98 -3.80 -0.72
CA THR A 48 7.14 -3.35 -1.50
C THR A 48 6.64 -2.52 -2.67
N VAL A 49 7.22 -1.34 -2.85
CA VAL A 49 6.88 -0.46 -3.96
C VAL A 49 7.35 -1.08 -5.27
N LYS A 50 6.42 -1.29 -6.18
CA LYS A 50 6.69 -1.89 -7.48
C LYS A 50 6.78 -0.85 -8.59
N LYS A 51 5.88 0.11 -8.59
CA LYS A 51 5.77 1.09 -9.65
C LYS A 51 5.31 2.43 -9.08
N VAL A 52 5.98 3.48 -9.49
CA VAL A 52 5.59 4.85 -9.15
C VAL A 52 5.24 5.57 -10.44
N ASN A 53 4.03 6.12 -10.51
CA ASN A 53 3.61 6.95 -11.63
C ASN A 53 3.55 8.40 -11.15
N LEU A 54 4.53 9.19 -11.57
CA LEU A 54 4.65 10.58 -11.11
C LEU A 54 3.57 11.48 -11.69
N GLU A 55 3.07 11.16 -12.87
CA GLU A 55 2.05 12.00 -13.50
C GLU A 55 0.72 11.93 -12.77
N THR A 56 0.34 10.74 -12.35
CA THR A 56 -0.94 10.51 -11.65
C THR A 56 -0.76 10.42 -10.13
N GLU A 57 0.47 10.48 -9.66
CA GLU A 57 0.83 10.31 -8.26
C GLU A 57 0.37 8.97 -7.69
N GLN A 58 0.29 7.94 -8.54
CA GLN A 58 -0.11 6.61 -8.12
C GLN A 58 1.10 5.75 -7.82
N VAL A 59 1.04 5.06 -6.69
CA VAL A 59 2.07 4.12 -6.27
C VAL A 59 1.42 2.75 -6.18
N THR A 60 1.98 1.80 -6.92
CA THR A 60 1.51 0.41 -6.92
C THR A 60 2.53 -0.45 -6.18
N CYS A 61 2.03 -1.28 -5.27
CA CYS A 61 2.87 -2.09 -4.41
C CYS A 61 2.51 -3.56 -4.54
N VAL A 62 3.38 -4.40 -4.00
CA VAL A 62 3.16 -5.83 -3.84
C VAL A 62 3.04 -6.12 -2.36
N LEU A 63 2.05 -6.92 -1.98
CA LEU A 63 1.86 -7.34 -0.61
C LEU A 63 2.96 -8.33 -0.21
N ASP A 64 3.76 -7.97 0.79
CA ASP A 64 4.79 -8.86 1.34
C ASP A 64 4.24 -9.68 2.50
N ALA A 65 3.53 -9.05 3.41
CA ALA A 65 3.02 -9.73 4.59
C ALA A 65 1.85 -8.95 5.19
N VAL A 66 0.94 -9.67 5.83
CA VAL A 66 -0.09 -9.08 6.67
C VAL A 66 0.43 -9.13 8.10
N LEU A 67 0.70 -7.97 8.67
CA LEU A 67 1.29 -7.87 10.00
C LEU A 67 0.26 -8.07 11.10
N SER A 68 -0.96 -7.62 10.84
CA SER A 68 -2.06 -7.73 11.80
C SER A 68 -3.37 -7.69 11.02
N TYR A 69 -4.26 -8.61 11.31
CA TYR A 69 -5.57 -8.66 10.66
C TYR A 69 -6.56 -7.78 11.41
N ALA A 70 -7.48 -7.21 10.65
CA ALA A 70 -8.59 -6.46 11.24
C ALA A 70 -9.42 -7.36 12.16
N ALA A 71 -9.84 -6.81 13.26
CA ALA A 71 -10.66 -7.54 14.22
C ALA A 71 -12.10 -7.70 13.70
#